data_e99b19b5d434c9e697ed28507de49ec1
#
_entry.id   e99b19b5d434c9e697ed28507de49ec1
#
_cell.length_a   1.000
_cell.length_b   1.000
_cell.length_c   1.000
_cell.angle_alpha   90.00
_cell.angle_beta   90.00
_cell.angle_gamma   90.00
#
_symmetry.space_group_name_H-M   'P 1'
#
loop_
_entity.id
_entity.type
_entity.pdbx_description
1 polymer ?
#
loop_
_entity_poly.entity_id
_entity_poly.type
_entity_poly.pdbx_seq_one_letter_code
_entity_poly.pdbx_strand_id
1 'polypeptide(L)'
;MKPSGPRFRRVLWLGTSGAAVAALVVAGVTSSVAAQPTSLARTSLRGPGYPPPRGMYAPFTNCPLKNPLMHESNDFTACTGGNATSGSITIGNITTPVVQPVNVQFGFYTPPSQTYYADVLPPRAGLSAQLVTKPDLIPQSLTTALGCPSSNTTVENICQQAQTRGGSYNQVYALAESDGAITNFALLSWTQPVMFKLINPLLGNNCTIGTVGNPIVLNPSLSISGGQIVTDPNPAAHPDTSVLETQSTAADTTFSAPGVTGCGPGGVANIAVDEALDTGTGLPAASGNSLSLTGSFDIAVTEASNDTSVPQPADNAAILLSAFKASTSSEHGPGHNISVAQIKQLFKLGN
;
A
#
# COMPACT_ATOMS: atom_id res chain seq x y z
N MET A 1 8.20 -58.30 32.03
CA MET A 1 7.48 -58.16 30.76
C MET A 1 8.02 -56.93 30.03
N LYS A 2 8.73 -57.14 28.93
CA LYS A 2 9.35 -56.10 28.09
C LYS A 2 8.48 -55.93 26.84
N PRO A 3 8.09 -54.73 26.41
CA PRO A 3 7.50 -54.56 25.10
C PRO A 3 8.60 -54.27 24.06
N SER A 4 8.54 -54.98 22.96
CA SER A 4 9.37 -54.91 21.77
C SER A 4 9.00 -53.72 20.90
N GLY A 5 9.98 -52.94 20.48
CA GLY A 5 9.81 -51.86 19.51
C GLY A 5 9.92 -52.32 18.06
N PRO A 6 9.33 -51.65 17.10
CA PRO A 6 9.39 -51.99 15.68
C PRO A 6 10.67 -51.53 15.00
N ARG A 7 11.22 -52.44 14.19
CA ARG A 7 12.41 -52.25 13.38
C ARG A 7 12.09 -51.48 12.08
N PHE A 8 12.73 -50.36 11.85
CA PHE A 8 12.74 -49.67 10.55
C PHE A 8 13.66 -50.41 9.57
N ARG A 9 13.10 -50.87 8.47
CA ARG A 9 13.84 -51.39 7.28
C ARG A 9 14.31 -50.20 6.45
N ARG A 10 15.64 -50.08 6.30
CA ARG A 10 16.28 -49.28 5.25
C ARG A 10 16.12 -50.01 3.92
N VAL A 11 15.54 -49.35 2.93
CA VAL A 11 15.59 -49.77 1.54
C VAL A 11 16.66 -48.94 0.86
N LEU A 12 17.75 -49.64 0.49
CA LEU A 12 18.81 -49.14 -0.40
C LEU A 12 18.29 -49.25 -1.84
N TRP A 13 18.32 -48.17 -2.60
CA TRP A 13 18.19 -48.20 -4.04
C TRP A 13 19.53 -47.83 -4.65
N LEU A 14 20.21 -48.82 -5.18
CA LEU A 14 21.33 -48.74 -6.12
C LEU A 14 20.74 -48.83 -7.55
N GLY A 15 21.26 -48.02 -8.41
CA GLY A 15 21.14 -48.43 -9.81
C GLY A 15 21.06 -47.30 -10.79
N THR A 16 22.05 -47.22 -11.48
CA THR A 16 22.40 -47.36 -12.89
C THR A 16 22.50 -46.07 -13.70
N SER A 17 23.74 -45.86 -14.05
CA SER A 17 24.25 -44.95 -15.08
C SER A 17 23.57 -45.20 -16.43
N GLY A 18 23.07 -44.13 -17.04
CA GLY A 18 22.68 -44.11 -18.44
C GLY A 18 23.23 -42.87 -19.11
N ALA A 19 24.29 -43.02 -19.86
CA ALA A 19 24.82 -42.02 -20.76
C ALA A 19 23.83 -41.80 -21.91
N ALA A 20 23.38 -40.58 -22.13
CA ALA A 20 22.64 -40.18 -23.32
C ALA A 20 23.26 -38.93 -23.93
N VAL A 21 23.60 -39.12 -25.17
CA VAL A 21 24.24 -38.28 -26.16
C VAL A 21 23.63 -36.89 -26.27
N ALA A 22 24.50 -35.88 -26.25
CA ALA A 22 24.19 -34.50 -26.57
C ALA A 22 23.91 -34.33 -28.07
N ALA A 23 22.70 -33.99 -28.44
CA ALA A 23 22.38 -33.43 -29.75
C ALA A 23 22.30 -31.91 -29.60
N LEU A 24 23.30 -31.19 -30.10
CA LEU A 24 23.27 -29.73 -30.26
C LEU A 24 22.26 -29.38 -31.35
N VAL A 25 21.11 -28.90 -30.96
CA VAL A 25 20.21 -28.14 -31.85
C VAL A 25 20.50 -26.66 -31.64
N VAL A 26 21.26 -26.09 -32.57
CA VAL A 26 21.40 -24.62 -32.69
C VAL A 26 20.07 -24.11 -33.25
N ALA A 27 19.12 -23.79 -32.36
CA ALA A 27 17.96 -23.01 -32.70
C ALA A 27 18.33 -21.53 -32.61
N GLY A 28 18.34 -20.87 -33.77
CA GLY A 28 18.56 -19.43 -33.85
C GLY A 28 17.59 -18.68 -32.98
N VAL A 29 18.11 -18.04 -31.93
CA VAL A 29 17.35 -17.11 -31.10
C VAL A 29 17.19 -15.82 -31.92
N THR A 30 16.10 -15.69 -32.64
CA THR A 30 15.61 -14.39 -33.08
C THR A 30 15.21 -13.64 -31.81
N SER A 31 16.05 -12.71 -31.39
CA SER A 31 15.74 -11.78 -30.33
C SER A 31 14.53 -10.95 -30.76
N SER A 32 13.35 -11.40 -30.39
CA SER A 32 12.20 -10.49 -30.35
C SER A 32 12.53 -9.45 -29.28
N VAL A 33 12.91 -8.27 -29.74
CA VAL A 33 12.94 -7.08 -28.88
C VAL A 33 11.52 -6.91 -28.36
N ALA A 34 11.29 -7.41 -27.15
CA ALA A 34 10.08 -7.08 -26.41
C ALA A 34 10.06 -5.56 -26.33
N ALA A 35 9.08 -4.95 -26.97
CA ALA A 35 8.83 -3.52 -26.84
C ALA A 35 8.77 -3.23 -25.34
N GLN A 36 9.77 -2.48 -24.86
CA GLN A 36 9.71 -1.93 -23.49
C GLN A 36 8.35 -1.23 -23.39
N PRO A 37 7.58 -1.53 -22.33
CA PRO A 37 6.43 -0.69 -22.05
C PRO A 37 6.99 0.71 -21.91
N THR A 38 6.72 1.54 -22.91
CA THR A 38 6.95 2.99 -22.85
C THR A 38 6.42 3.40 -21.50
N SER A 39 7.29 3.95 -20.64
CA SER A 39 6.90 4.57 -19.40
C SER A 39 5.73 5.49 -19.77
N LEU A 40 4.54 5.09 -19.41
CA LEU A 40 3.38 5.94 -19.52
C LEU A 40 3.77 7.18 -18.71
N ALA A 41 4.19 8.22 -19.42
CA ALA A 41 4.30 9.54 -18.84
C ALA A 41 3.04 9.69 -18.02
N ARG A 42 3.18 9.90 -16.70
CA ARG A 42 2.07 10.20 -15.79
C ARG A 42 1.46 11.54 -16.22
N THR A 43 0.84 11.55 -17.38
CA THR A 43 -0.14 12.54 -17.69
C THR A 43 -1.19 12.33 -16.60
N SER A 44 -1.26 13.27 -15.69
CA SER A 44 -2.35 13.33 -14.73
C SER A 44 -3.64 13.38 -15.54
N LEU A 45 -4.18 12.22 -15.85
CA LEU A 45 -5.51 12.08 -16.38
C LEU A 45 -6.45 12.54 -15.25
N ARG A 46 -6.52 13.85 -15.07
CA ARG A 46 -7.65 14.47 -14.40
C ARG A 46 -8.85 14.15 -15.29
N GLY A 47 -9.43 12.98 -15.09
CA GLY A 47 -10.77 12.73 -15.58
C GLY A 47 -11.65 13.90 -15.14
N PRO A 48 -12.81 14.17 -15.78
CA PRO A 48 -13.70 15.26 -15.42
C PRO A 48 -14.11 15.10 -13.95
N GLY A 49 -13.25 15.61 -13.07
CA GLY A 49 -13.39 15.49 -11.64
C GLY A 49 -14.42 16.47 -11.12
N TYR A 50 -15.02 16.18 -9.99
CA TYR A 50 -15.64 17.19 -9.16
C TYR A 50 -14.51 18.04 -8.53
N PRO A 51 -14.80 19.31 -8.14
CA PRO A 51 -13.84 20.11 -7.39
C PRO A 51 -13.41 19.34 -6.13
N PRO A 52 -12.16 19.52 -5.65
CA PRO A 52 -11.72 18.87 -4.41
C PRO A 52 -12.70 19.21 -3.28
N PRO A 53 -13.20 18.24 -2.52
CA PRO A 53 -14.04 18.47 -1.37
C PRO A 53 -13.28 19.26 -0.30
N ARG A 54 -14.01 19.93 0.57
CA ARG A 54 -13.48 20.79 1.63
C ARG A 54 -14.12 20.46 2.97
N GLY A 55 -13.77 21.20 4.01
CA GLY A 55 -14.31 20.97 5.35
C GLY A 55 -14.09 19.53 5.79
N MET A 56 -15.12 18.92 6.38
CA MET A 56 -15.08 17.53 6.85
C MET A 56 -14.83 16.50 5.73
N TYR A 57 -15.07 16.85 4.49
CA TYR A 57 -14.83 15.94 3.34
C TYR A 57 -13.47 16.10 2.70
N ALA A 58 -12.61 17.00 3.15
CA ALA A 58 -11.28 17.24 2.58
C ALA A 58 -10.40 15.99 2.44
N PRO A 59 -10.43 15.00 3.36
CA PRO A 59 -9.63 13.79 3.25
C PRO A 59 -9.96 12.90 2.03
N PHE A 60 -11.13 13.10 1.40
CA PHE A 60 -11.68 12.17 0.40
C PHE A 60 -11.57 12.66 -1.06
N THR A 61 -10.59 13.50 -1.34
CA THR A 61 -10.40 14.18 -2.66
C THR A 61 -10.38 13.21 -3.85
N ASN A 62 -9.87 12.00 -3.64
CA ASN A 62 -9.70 11.00 -4.69
C ASN A 62 -10.72 9.87 -4.63
N CYS A 63 -11.76 9.98 -3.82
CA CYS A 63 -12.81 8.98 -3.77
C CYS A 63 -13.46 8.76 -5.14
N PRO A 64 -13.71 7.50 -5.55
CA PRO A 64 -14.21 7.17 -6.89
C PRO A 64 -15.74 7.33 -7.04
N LEU A 65 -16.34 8.36 -6.46
CA LEU A 65 -17.79 8.59 -6.45
C LEU A 65 -18.47 8.70 -7.82
N LYS A 66 -17.70 8.75 -8.91
CA LYS A 66 -18.23 8.67 -10.27
C LYS A 66 -18.10 7.28 -10.88
N ASN A 67 -17.59 6.32 -10.15
CA ASN A 67 -17.56 4.94 -10.62
C ASN A 67 -18.99 4.38 -10.63
N PRO A 68 -19.49 3.83 -11.73
CA PRO A 68 -20.84 3.28 -11.80
C PRO A 68 -21.16 2.27 -10.71
N LEU A 69 -20.20 1.46 -10.30
CA LEU A 69 -20.40 0.45 -9.25
C LEU A 69 -20.77 1.06 -7.89
N MET A 70 -20.30 2.27 -7.57
CA MET A 70 -20.71 2.95 -6.34
C MET A 70 -22.17 3.41 -6.40
N HIS A 71 -22.71 3.66 -7.60
CA HIS A 71 -24.10 4.05 -7.81
C HIS A 71 -25.08 2.86 -7.78
N GLU A 72 -24.57 1.63 -7.91
CA GLU A 72 -25.34 0.40 -7.86
C GLU A 72 -25.44 -0.20 -6.44
N SER A 73 -24.87 0.48 -5.44
CA SER A 73 -24.83 0.01 -4.05
C SER A 73 -26.22 0.00 -3.43
N ASN A 74 -26.61 -1.14 -2.86
CA ASN A 74 -27.93 -1.33 -2.25
C ASN A 74 -28.00 -0.93 -0.78
N ASP A 75 -26.86 -0.86 -0.08
CA ASP A 75 -26.84 -0.69 1.38
C ASP A 75 -26.11 0.60 1.75
N PHE A 76 -24.82 0.68 1.51
CA PHE A 76 -24.07 1.90 1.76
C PHE A 76 -22.97 2.13 0.74
N THR A 77 -22.60 3.39 0.59
CA THR A 77 -21.47 3.84 -0.19
C THR A 77 -20.55 4.65 0.71
N ALA A 78 -19.27 4.38 0.67
CA ALA A 78 -18.32 5.09 1.51
C ALA A 78 -17.03 5.45 0.80
N CYS A 79 -16.39 6.50 1.29
CA CYS A 79 -15.06 6.94 0.93
C CYS A 79 -14.15 6.82 2.14
N THR A 80 -12.96 6.28 1.93
CA THR A 80 -11.94 6.17 2.98
C THR A 80 -10.80 7.13 2.68
N GLY A 81 -10.35 7.81 3.72
CA GLY A 81 -9.17 8.65 3.73
C GLY A 81 -8.30 8.33 4.94
N GLY A 82 -7.20 7.62 4.75
CA GLY A 82 -6.17 7.43 5.77
C GLY A 82 -5.08 8.48 5.60
N ASN A 83 -4.65 9.10 6.70
CA ASN A 83 -3.55 10.07 6.73
C ASN A 83 -2.64 9.78 7.93
N ALA A 84 -1.62 8.98 7.70
CA ALA A 84 -0.59 8.76 8.72
C ALA A 84 0.42 9.90 8.69
N THR A 85 0.63 10.53 9.84
CA THR A 85 1.54 11.67 10.02
C THR A 85 2.82 11.32 10.76
N SER A 86 2.90 10.11 11.29
CA SER A 86 4.07 9.60 12.00
C SER A 86 4.12 8.07 11.99
N GLY A 87 5.25 7.52 12.36
CA GLY A 87 5.45 6.08 12.43
C GLY A 87 6.80 5.66 11.88
N SER A 88 6.88 4.40 11.53
CA SER A 88 8.08 3.83 10.90
C SER A 88 7.76 2.62 10.07
N ILE A 89 8.66 2.34 9.12
CA ILE A 89 8.73 1.07 8.43
C ILE A 89 10.11 0.47 8.61
N THR A 90 10.16 -0.81 8.93
CA THR A 90 11.40 -1.58 9.03
C THR A 90 11.44 -2.60 7.91
N ILE A 91 12.52 -2.63 7.15
CA ILE A 91 12.80 -3.64 6.14
C ILE A 91 14.18 -4.23 6.46
N GLY A 92 14.23 -5.51 6.73
CA GLY A 92 15.42 -6.15 7.25
C GLY A 92 15.85 -5.49 8.56
N ASN A 93 17.03 -4.88 8.58
CA ASN A 93 17.60 -4.22 9.77
C ASN A 93 17.49 -2.69 9.74
N ILE A 94 16.87 -2.12 8.71
CA ILE A 94 16.75 -0.67 8.55
C ILE A 94 15.35 -0.19 8.90
N THR A 95 15.27 0.63 9.92
CA THR A 95 14.04 1.33 10.29
C THR A 95 14.07 2.75 9.73
N THR A 96 13.14 3.04 8.85
CA THR A 96 12.94 4.38 8.27
C THR A 96 11.77 5.05 8.98
N PRO A 97 11.99 6.18 9.65
CA PRO A 97 10.90 6.94 10.24
C PRO A 97 10.05 7.57 9.13
N VAL A 98 8.75 7.55 9.30
CA VAL A 98 7.79 8.25 8.45
C VAL A 98 7.65 9.66 8.98
N VAL A 99 8.19 10.63 8.27
CA VAL A 99 8.13 12.06 8.60
C VAL A 99 7.33 12.86 7.58
N GLN A 100 7.02 12.26 6.44
CA GLN A 100 6.13 12.81 5.43
C GLN A 100 4.78 12.11 5.52
N PRO A 101 3.67 12.84 5.34
CA PRO A 101 2.34 12.22 5.39
C PRO A 101 2.20 11.08 4.37
N VAL A 102 1.70 9.95 4.86
CA VAL A 102 1.31 8.80 4.04
C VAL A 102 -0.21 8.81 3.93
N ASN A 103 -0.72 9.00 2.72
CA ASN A 103 -2.15 9.04 2.47
C ASN A 103 -2.58 7.80 1.70
N VAL A 104 -3.64 7.16 2.16
CA VAL A 104 -4.34 6.10 1.45
C VAL A 104 -5.78 6.53 1.21
N GLN A 105 -6.28 6.38 -0.01
CA GLN A 105 -7.66 6.73 -0.34
C GLN A 105 -8.26 5.65 -1.26
N PHE A 106 -9.50 5.30 -1.01
CA PHE A 106 -10.29 4.40 -1.84
C PHE A 106 -11.78 4.57 -1.56
N GLY A 107 -12.62 4.03 -2.43
CA GLY A 107 -14.05 3.89 -2.18
C GLY A 107 -14.38 2.44 -1.83
N PHE A 108 -15.48 2.24 -1.14
CA PHE A 108 -16.08 0.93 -1.00
C PHE A 108 -17.61 1.01 -1.06
N TYR A 109 -18.22 -0.08 -1.49
CA TYR A 109 -19.65 -0.17 -1.74
C TYR A 109 -20.12 -1.59 -1.48
N THR A 110 -21.40 -1.76 -1.20
CA THR A 110 -22.01 -3.09 -1.09
C THR A 110 -22.54 -3.51 -2.44
N PRO A 111 -22.00 -4.58 -3.07
CA PRO A 111 -22.54 -5.09 -4.34
C PRO A 111 -24.02 -5.49 -4.22
N PRO A 112 -24.83 -5.32 -5.27
CA PRO A 112 -26.26 -5.65 -5.25
C PRO A 112 -26.60 -7.11 -4.87
N SER A 113 -25.67 -8.01 -5.07
CA SER A 113 -25.83 -9.44 -4.74
C SER A 113 -25.45 -9.82 -3.32
N GLN A 114 -24.95 -8.84 -2.53
CA GLN A 114 -24.40 -9.07 -1.20
C GLN A 114 -25.05 -8.14 -0.16
N THR A 115 -25.22 -8.63 1.04
CA THR A 115 -25.90 -7.86 2.12
C THR A 115 -24.93 -7.32 3.19
N TYR A 116 -23.67 -7.78 3.23
CA TYR A 116 -22.76 -7.46 4.33
C TYR A 116 -21.29 -7.35 3.91
N TYR A 117 -20.97 -7.45 2.63
CA TYR A 117 -19.59 -7.38 2.15
C TYR A 117 -19.38 -6.11 1.35
N ALA A 118 -18.29 -5.43 1.61
CA ALA A 118 -17.90 -4.27 0.85
C ALA A 118 -16.77 -4.62 -0.12
N ASP A 119 -16.97 -4.29 -1.38
CA ASP A 119 -15.91 -4.33 -2.37
C ASP A 119 -15.18 -2.98 -2.44
N VAL A 120 -13.87 -3.04 -2.65
CA VAL A 120 -13.01 -1.86 -2.70
C VAL A 120 -12.83 -1.40 -4.14
N LEU A 121 -12.99 -0.10 -4.34
CA LEU A 121 -12.71 0.56 -5.60
C LEU A 121 -11.47 1.45 -5.48
N PRO A 122 -10.56 1.36 -6.46
CA PRO A 122 -9.38 2.22 -6.48
C PRO A 122 -9.80 3.70 -6.56
N PRO A 123 -8.90 4.62 -6.20
CA PRO A 123 -9.15 6.04 -6.35
C PRO A 123 -9.61 6.40 -7.75
N ARG A 124 -10.27 7.54 -7.84
CA ARG A 124 -10.82 8.11 -9.07
C ARG A 124 -9.96 7.85 -10.31
N ALA A 125 -10.61 7.52 -11.43
CA ALA A 125 -10.00 7.15 -12.71
C ALA A 125 -8.76 8.01 -13.07
N GLY A 126 -7.69 7.33 -13.46
CA GLY A 126 -6.41 7.93 -13.78
C GLY A 126 -5.39 7.96 -12.62
N LEU A 127 -5.82 7.64 -11.40
CA LEU A 127 -4.90 7.41 -10.29
C LEU A 127 -4.73 5.90 -10.11
N SER A 128 -3.58 5.38 -10.52
CA SER A 128 -3.23 3.97 -10.27
C SER A 128 -2.84 3.72 -8.82
N ALA A 129 -2.49 4.78 -8.08
CA ALA A 129 -2.00 4.70 -6.72
C ALA A 129 -3.12 4.98 -5.70
N GLN A 130 -3.42 4.00 -4.88
CA GLN A 130 -4.23 4.15 -3.67
C GLN A 130 -3.42 4.77 -2.53
N LEU A 131 -2.10 4.72 -2.64
CA LEU A 131 -1.14 5.25 -1.69
C LEU A 131 -0.45 6.48 -2.30
N VAL A 132 -0.51 7.60 -1.59
CA VAL A 132 0.20 8.83 -1.97
C VAL A 132 1.18 9.16 -0.86
N THR A 133 2.47 9.06 -1.17
CA THR A 133 3.55 9.37 -0.23
C THR A 133 4.51 10.39 -0.83
N LYS A 134 5.35 10.94 0.04
CA LYS A 134 6.57 11.66 -0.36
C LYS A 134 7.77 10.84 0.09
N PRO A 135 8.95 11.05 -0.53
CA PRO A 135 10.13 10.32 -0.12
C PRO A 135 10.55 10.63 1.32
N ASP A 136 10.75 9.60 2.12
CA ASP A 136 11.35 9.69 3.46
C ASP A 136 12.84 9.35 3.40
N LEU A 137 13.64 10.06 4.19
CA LEU A 137 15.07 9.84 4.26
C LEU A 137 15.38 8.53 5.03
N ILE A 138 16.09 7.62 4.39
CA ILE A 138 16.66 6.45 5.06
C ILE A 138 17.78 6.93 5.99
N PRO A 139 17.81 6.52 7.25
CA PRO A 139 18.83 7.00 8.22
C PRO A 139 20.26 6.65 7.83
N GLN A 140 20.45 5.62 7.01
CA GLN A 140 21.75 5.15 6.58
C GLN A 140 22.22 5.89 5.31
N SER A 141 23.48 6.32 5.30
CA SER A 141 24.06 6.93 4.09
C SER A 141 24.31 5.88 3.00
N LEU A 142 24.37 6.30 1.75
CA LEU A 142 24.66 5.40 0.63
C LEU A 142 26.03 4.72 0.79
N THR A 143 27.06 5.45 1.22
CA THR A 143 28.40 4.89 1.45
C THR A 143 28.40 3.82 2.55
N THR A 144 27.65 4.03 3.60
CA THR A 144 27.47 3.02 4.64
C THR A 144 26.68 1.82 4.11
N ALA A 145 25.60 2.09 3.37
CA ALA A 145 24.77 1.06 2.76
C ALA A 145 25.53 0.17 1.77
N LEU A 146 26.45 0.72 1.02
CA LEU A 146 27.23 -0.04 0.04
C LEU A 146 28.51 -0.67 0.63
N GLY A 147 28.74 -0.54 1.94
CA GLY A 147 29.94 -1.08 2.59
C GLY A 147 31.24 -0.48 2.04
N CYS A 148 31.25 0.84 1.81
CA CYS A 148 32.41 1.52 1.23
C CYS A 148 33.61 1.55 2.21
N PRO A 149 34.86 1.28 1.76
CA PRO A 149 35.26 0.98 0.38
C PRO A 149 34.87 -0.45 -0.06
N SER A 150 34.51 -0.61 -1.33
CA SER A 150 34.08 -1.90 -1.90
C SER A 150 35.17 -2.56 -2.74
N SER A 151 35.27 -3.88 -2.67
CA SER A 151 36.14 -4.66 -3.57
C SER A 151 35.59 -4.76 -4.99
N ASN A 152 34.31 -4.52 -5.20
CA ASN A 152 33.70 -4.43 -6.52
C ASN A 152 33.99 -3.06 -7.15
N THR A 153 34.73 -3.03 -8.25
CA THR A 153 35.19 -1.79 -8.91
C THR A 153 34.02 -0.85 -9.26
N THR A 154 32.87 -1.38 -9.66
CA THR A 154 31.73 -0.54 -10.04
C THR A 154 31.05 0.05 -8.80
N VAL A 155 30.88 -0.76 -7.75
CA VAL A 155 30.35 -0.28 -6.47
C VAL A 155 31.33 0.74 -5.84
N GLU A 156 32.64 0.49 -5.91
CA GLU A 156 33.66 1.42 -5.46
C GLU A 156 33.59 2.78 -6.19
N ASN A 157 33.34 2.79 -7.49
CA ASN A 157 33.12 4.03 -8.24
C ASN A 157 31.89 4.80 -7.73
N ILE A 158 30.83 4.10 -7.33
CA ILE A 158 29.65 4.72 -6.70
C ILE A 158 30.05 5.29 -5.33
N CYS A 159 30.80 4.53 -4.53
CA CYS A 159 31.31 4.97 -3.24
C CYS A 159 32.11 6.27 -3.35
N GLN A 160 33.08 6.32 -4.24
CA GLN A 160 33.90 7.50 -4.47
C GLN A 160 33.09 8.71 -4.92
N GLN A 161 32.12 8.52 -5.81
CA GLN A 161 31.23 9.59 -6.23
C GLN A 161 30.34 10.08 -5.08
N ALA A 162 29.78 9.17 -4.25
CA ALA A 162 29.00 9.54 -3.09
C ALA A 162 29.81 10.33 -2.06
N GLN A 163 31.05 9.90 -1.78
CA GLN A 163 31.96 10.57 -0.85
C GLN A 163 32.39 11.95 -1.37
N THR A 164 32.80 12.01 -2.65
CA THR A 164 33.36 13.25 -3.23
C THR A 164 32.30 14.33 -3.40
N ARG A 165 31.08 13.95 -3.84
CA ARG A 165 29.98 14.89 -4.07
C ARG A 165 29.20 15.21 -2.80
N GLY A 166 29.09 14.26 -1.87
CA GLY A 166 28.33 14.42 -0.63
C GLY A 166 26.86 14.74 -0.83
N GLY A 167 26.19 15.25 0.19
CA GLY A 167 24.81 15.71 0.13
C GLY A 167 23.86 14.67 -0.45
N SER A 168 23.07 15.06 -1.45
CA SER A 168 22.07 14.18 -2.10
C SER A 168 22.66 12.94 -2.78
N TYR A 169 23.95 12.95 -3.10
CA TYR A 169 24.63 11.77 -3.65
C TYR A 169 24.94 10.72 -2.59
N ASN A 170 24.97 11.10 -1.32
CA ASN A 170 25.18 10.18 -0.21
C ASN A 170 23.93 9.94 0.64
N GLN A 171 22.81 10.56 0.30
CA GLN A 171 21.50 10.37 0.94
C GLN A 171 20.64 9.45 0.09
N VAL A 172 19.93 8.52 0.72
CA VAL A 172 18.96 7.65 0.07
C VAL A 172 17.58 7.95 0.64
N TYR A 173 16.61 8.11 -0.24
CA TYR A 173 15.22 8.28 0.17
C TYR A 173 14.41 7.07 -0.29
N ALA A 174 13.42 6.68 0.50
CA ALA A 174 12.45 5.66 0.17
C ALA A 174 11.10 6.30 -0.17
N LEU A 175 10.52 5.91 -1.29
CA LEU A 175 9.18 6.31 -1.72
C LEU A 175 8.32 5.06 -1.84
N ALA A 176 7.27 4.95 -1.02
CA ALA A 176 6.31 3.88 -1.16
C ALA A 176 5.37 4.16 -2.34
N GLU A 177 5.18 3.18 -3.18
CA GLU A 177 4.25 3.23 -4.32
C GLU A 177 3.30 2.03 -4.25
N SER A 178 2.01 2.24 -4.49
CA SER A 178 1.05 1.15 -4.60
C SER A 178 1.30 0.34 -5.87
N ASP A 179 1.33 -0.98 -5.75
CA ASP A 179 1.54 -1.91 -6.86
C ASP A 179 0.33 -2.80 -7.13
N GLY A 180 -0.84 -2.31 -6.90
CA GLY A 180 -2.06 -3.02 -7.18
C GLY A 180 -3.25 -2.54 -6.36
N ALA A 181 -4.35 -3.27 -6.50
CA ALA A 181 -5.57 -2.98 -5.77
C ALA A 181 -5.46 -3.46 -4.32
N ILE A 182 -6.13 -2.74 -3.42
CA ILE A 182 -6.43 -3.24 -2.09
C ILE A 182 -7.38 -4.44 -2.24
N THR A 183 -7.08 -5.50 -1.51
CA THR A 183 -7.90 -6.73 -1.48
C THR A 183 -8.13 -7.16 -0.04
N ASN A 184 -8.96 -8.19 0.16
CA ASN A 184 -9.29 -8.74 1.48
C ASN A 184 -9.68 -7.65 2.50
N PHE A 185 -10.46 -6.67 2.03
CA PHE A 185 -10.85 -5.55 2.86
C PHE A 185 -11.83 -6.00 3.94
N ALA A 186 -11.43 -5.77 5.18
CA ALA A 186 -12.31 -5.69 6.33
C ALA A 186 -12.04 -4.34 6.98
N LEU A 187 -13.02 -3.71 7.59
CA LEU A 187 -12.89 -2.32 8.03
C LEU A 187 -11.60 -2.00 8.83
N LEU A 188 -11.09 -2.98 9.58
CA LEU A 188 -9.90 -2.83 10.42
C LEU A 188 -8.67 -3.54 9.86
N SER A 189 -8.73 -4.07 8.65
CA SER A 189 -7.61 -4.73 8.00
C SER A 189 -7.81 -4.82 6.49
N TRP A 190 -6.72 -4.84 5.74
CA TRP A 190 -6.74 -5.03 4.29
C TRP A 190 -5.41 -5.60 3.81
N THR A 191 -5.38 -6.06 2.58
CA THR A 191 -4.16 -6.46 1.90
C THR A 191 -3.79 -5.42 0.86
N GLN A 192 -2.56 -4.90 0.90
CA GLN A 192 -2.07 -3.89 -0.03
C GLN A 192 -0.70 -4.24 -0.58
N PRO A 193 -0.58 -4.51 -1.89
CA PRO A 193 0.71 -4.65 -2.53
C PRO A 193 1.37 -3.28 -2.72
N VAL A 194 2.66 -3.20 -2.36
CA VAL A 194 3.47 -1.98 -2.47
C VAL A 194 4.87 -2.29 -3.00
N MET A 195 5.51 -1.28 -3.56
CA MET A 195 6.94 -1.24 -3.86
C MET A 195 7.57 -0.06 -3.15
N PHE A 196 8.85 -0.18 -2.79
CA PHE A 196 9.63 0.97 -2.32
C PHE A 196 10.66 1.34 -3.36
N LYS A 197 10.52 2.53 -3.91
CA LYS A 197 11.52 3.12 -4.80
C LYS A 197 12.61 3.77 -3.96
N LEU A 198 13.85 3.35 -4.18
CA LEU A 198 15.03 3.94 -3.56
C LEU A 198 15.55 5.08 -4.45
N ILE A 199 15.53 6.29 -3.93
CA ILE A 199 15.84 7.50 -4.68
C ILE A 199 17.23 7.99 -4.27
N ASN A 200 18.17 7.89 -5.21
CA ASN A 200 19.51 8.44 -5.12
C ASN A 200 20.08 8.60 -6.54
N PRO A 201 20.79 9.70 -6.87
CA PRO A 201 21.32 9.93 -8.22
C PRO A 201 22.26 8.83 -8.74
N LEU A 202 22.94 8.10 -7.85
CA LEU A 202 23.91 7.05 -8.21
C LEU A 202 23.26 5.67 -8.31
N LEU A 203 22.12 5.45 -7.66
CA LEU A 203 21.35 4.20 -7.77
C LEU A 203 20.49 4.13 -9.04
N GLY A 204 20.25 5.27 -9.68
CA GLY A 204 19.41 5.36 -10.87
C GLY A 204 17.92 5.44 -10.55
N ASN A 205 17.10 5.44 -11.61
CA ASN A 205 15.65 5.67 -11.47
C ASN A 205 14.82 4.42 -11.23
N ASN A 206 15.43 3.23 -11.39
CA ASN A 206 14.74 1.95 -11.36
C ASN A 206 15.10 1.09 -10.13
N CYS A 207 15.79 1.67 -9.15
CA CYS A 207 16.15 0.97 -7.92
C CYS A 207 14.92 0.84 -7.03
N THR A 208 14.42 -0.40 -6.85
CA THR A 208 13.22 -0.70 -6.07
C THR A 208 13.39 -1.92 -5.19
N ILE A 209 12.72 -1.92 -4.03
CA ILE A 209 12.45 -3.12 -3.23
C ILE A 209 11.07 -3.60 -3.64
N GLY A 210 10.99 -4.81 -4.19
CA GLY A 210 9.79 -5.31 -4.84
C GLY A 210 9.63 -4.85 -6.28
N THR A 211 8.79 -5.56 -7.01
CA THR A 211 8.45 -5.30 -8.41
C THR A 211 6.98 -5.61 -8.64
N VAL A 212 6.41 -5.17 -9.78
CA VAL A 212 5.02 -5.48 -10.19
C VAL A 212 4.70 -6.99 -10.13
N GLY A 213 5.68 -7.85 -10.42
CA GLY A 213 5.49 -9.31 -10.36
C GLY A 213 5.82 -9.93 -9.00
N ASN A 214 6.45 -9.17 -8.10
CA ASN A 214 6.86 -9.64 -6.77
C ASN A 214 6.86 -8.46 -5.77
N PRO A 215 5.68 -7.92 -5.43
CA PRO A 215 5.55 -6.80 -4.51
C PRO A 215 5.78 -7.21 -3.06
N ILE A 216 5.96 -6.22 -2.21
CA ILE A 216 5.76 -6.38 -0.77
C ILE A 216 4.26 -6.39 -0.52
N VAL A 217 3.75 -7.46 0.08
CA VAL A 217 2.33 -7.59 0.40
C VAL A 217 2.12 -7.21 1.86
N LEU A 218 1.62 -6.01 2.08
CA LEU A 218 1.26 -5.53 3.41
C LEU A 218 -0.14 -6.01 3.79
N ASN A 219 -0.30 -6.41 5.07
CA ASN A 219 -1.58 -6.78 5.69
C ASN A 219 -1.80 -5.94 6.95
N PRO A 220 -1.93 -4.62 6.83
CA PRO A 220 -2.07 -3.77 8.00
C PRO A 220 -3.35 -4.07 8.76
N SER A 221 -3.21 -4.10 10.08
CA SER A 221 -4.30 -4.14 11.04
C SER A 221 -4.45 -2.77 11.69
N LEU A 222 -5.67 -2.25 11.73
CA LEU A 222 -5.99 -0.93 12.24
C LEU A 222 -6.46 -1.01 13.69
N SER A 223 -5.75 -0.34 14.58
CA SER A 223 -6.18 -0.10 15.95
C SER A 223 -6.71 1.32 16.08
N ILE A 224 -7.98 1.46 16.43
CA ILE A 224 -8.63 2.75 16.65
C ILE A 224 -8.55 3.07 18.14
N SER A 225 -7.99 4.22 18.49
CA SER A 225 -7.87 4.69 19.88
C SER A 225 -9.00 5.63 20.31
N GLY A 226 -9.72 6.21 19.34
CA GLY A 226 -10.85 7.11 19.58
C GLY A 226 -11.40 7.63 18.27
N GLY A 227 -12.56 8.26 18.31
CA GLY A 227 -13.17 8.86 17.14
C GLY A 227 -14.36 9.73 17.47
N GLN A 228 -14.83 10.41 16.44
CA GLN A 228 -16.08 11.17 16.47
C GLN A 228 -16.86 10.95 15.18
N ILE A 229 -18.17 10.99 15.27
CA ILE A 229 -19.05 11.10 14.12
C ILE A 229 -19.36 12.58 13.93
N VAL A 230 -19.08 13.07 12.73
CA VAL A 230 -19.41 14.42 12.29
C VAL A 230 -20.53 14.30 11.27
N THR A 231 -21.70 14.88 11.58
CA THR A 231 -22.83 14.91 10.67
C THR A 231 -22.70 16.03 9.66
N ASP A 232 -23.24 15.84 8.45
CA ASP A 232 -23.26 16.90 7.44
C ASP A 232 -23.99 18.14 7.98
N PRO A 233 -23.44 19.35 7.82
CA PRO A 233 -24.07 20.58 8.28
C PRO A 233 -25.38 20.91 7.55
N ASN A 234 -25.67 20.27 6.43
CA ASN A 234 -26.91 20.42 5.66
C ASN A 234 -27.64 19.08 5.47
N PRO A 235 -28.13 18.47 6.57
CA PRO A 235 -28.74 17.12 6.50
C PRO A 235 -30.04 17.08 5.67
N ALA A 236 -30.69 18.23 5.45
CA ALA A 236 -31.87 18.29 4.60
C ALA A 236 -31.54 18.09 3.10
N ALA A 237 -30.34 18.51 2.67
CA ALA A 237 -29.85 18.31 1.30
C ALA A 237 -29.05 17.02 1.12
N HIS A 238 -28.44 16.55 2.20
CA HIS A 238 -27.55 15.38 2.21
C HIS A 238 -27.95 14.43 3.36
N PRO A 239 -29.12 13.78 3.24
CA PRO A 239 -29.63 12.92 4.30
C PRO A 239 -28.68 11.78 4.56
N ASP A 240 -28.58 11.37 5.82
CA ASP A 240 -27.82 10.24 6.29
C ASP A 240 -26.31 10.26 5.94
N THR A 241 -25.77 11.43 5.63
CA THR A 241 -24.36 11.61 5.34
C THR A 241 -23.60 12.01 6.61
N SER A 242 -22.55 11.29 6.90
CA SER A 242 -21.67 11.55 8.04
C SER A 242 -20.21 11.21 7.71
N VAL A 243 -19.31 11.74 8.53
CA VAL A 243 -17.89 11.36 8.52
C VAL A 243 -17.54 10.79 9.89
N LEU A 244 -17.07 9.55 9.90
CA LEU A 244 -16.37 9.00 11.04
C LEU A 244 -14.91 9.45 10.96
N GLU A 245 -14.50 10.32 11.87
CA GLU A 245 -13.10 10.72 12.03
C GLU A 245 -12.50 9.90 13.17
N THR A 246 -11.34 9.25 12.91
CA THR A 246 -10.69 8.41 13.90
C THR A 246 -9.26 8.80 14.15
N GLN A 247 -8.76 8.48 15.35
CA GLN A 247 -7.34 8.37 15.65
C GLN A 247 -6.98 6.90 15.62
N SER A 248 -5.99 6.55 14.81
CA SER A 248 -5.69 5.15 14.55
C SER A 248 -4.20 4.89 14.36
N THR A 249 -3.84 3.63 14.56
CA THR A 249 -2.52 3.09 14.21
C THR A 249 -2.72 1.87 13.31
N ALA A 250 -2.11 1.90 12.13
CA ALA A 250 -2.03 0.76 11.23
C ALA A 250 -0.70 0.04 11.46
N ALA A 251 -0.74 -1.24 11.74
CA ALA A 251 0.46 -2.03 12.00
C ALA A 251 0.45 -3.35 11.23
N ASP A 252 1.64 -3.76 10.77
CA ASP A 252 1.89 -5.06 10.16
C ASP A 252 3.29 -5.55 10.50
N THR A 253 3.43 -6.80 10.91
CA THR A 253 4.71 -7.47 11.19
C THR A 253 4.83 -8.79 10.43
N THR A 254 3.95 -9.04 9.47
CA THR A 254 3.79 -10.34 8.82
C THR A 254 4.35 -10.39 7.40
N PHE A 255 4.73 -9.23 6.82
CA PHE A 255 5.19 -9.19 5.44
C PHE A 255 6.65 -9.61 5.28
N SER A 256 6.95 -10.11 4.09
CA SER A 256 8.32 -10.34 3.63
C SER A 256 8.75 -9.22 2.66
N ALA A 257 10.03 -8.90 2.66
CA ALA A 257 10.60 -7.95 1.72
C ALA A 257 11.42 -8.71 0.66
N PRO A 258 11.07 -8.62 -0.62
CA PRO A 258 11.88 -9.19 -1.70
C PRO A 258 13.19 -8.42 -1.88
N GLY A 259 14.13 -9.00 -2.62
CA GLY A 259 15.38 -8.34 -2.97
C GLY A 259 15.18 -7.08 -3.81
N VAL A 260 16.19 -6.20 -3.78
CA VAL A 260 16.18 -5.01 -4.63
C VAL A 260 16.44 -5.35 -6.08
N THR A 261 15.96 -4.48 -6.96
CA THR A 261 16.20 -4.58 -8.40
C THR A 261 16.54 -3.23 -9.00
N GLY A 262 17.34 -3.24 -10.08
CA GLY A 262 17.61 -2.05 -10.88
C GLY A 262 18.50 -1.00 -10.22
N CYS A 263 19.24 -1.34 -9.16
CA CYS A 263 20.10 -0.42 -8.44
C CYS A 263 21.48 -0.29 -9.10
N GLY A 264 21.86 0.93 -9.42
CA GLY A 264 23.09 1.25 -10.15
C GLY A 264 23.01 0.88 -11.64
N PRO A 265 24.03 1.25 -12.42
CA PRO A 265 24.10 0.91 -13.84
C PRO A 265 24.01 -0.61 -14.08
N GLY A 266 22.95 -1.06 -14.77
CA GLY A 266 22.72 -2.49 -15.03
C GLY A 266 22.42 -3.35 -13.81
N GLY A 267 22.05 -2.74 -12.66
CA GLY A 267 21.74 -3.48 -11.44
C GLY A 267 22.95 -3.94 -10.62
N VAL A 268 24.13 -3.40 -10.91
CA VAL A 268 25.40 -3.83 -10.26
C VAL A 268 25.46 -3.58 -8.76
N ALA A 269 24.63 -2.67 -8.25
CA ALA A 269 24.56 -2.37 -6.82
C ALA A 269 23.50 -3.20 -6.07
N ASN A 270 22.73 -4.05 -6.74
CA ASN A 270 21.64 -4.80 -6.09
C ASN A 270 22.14 -5.58 -4.86
N ILE A 271 23.18 -6.41 -5.03
CA ILE A 271 23.71 -7.26 -3.94
C ILE A 271 24.15 -6.40 -2.75
N ALA A 272 24.88 -5.31 -3.01
CA ALA A 272 25.37 -4.44 -1.93
C ALA A 272 24.21 -3.74 -1.21
N VAL A 273 23.17 -3.34 -1.92
CA VAL A 273 21.98 -2.72 -1.32
C VAL A 273 21.16 -3.76 -0.55
N ASP A 274 21.04 -4.98 -1.05
CA ASP A 274 20.39 -6.10 -0.33
C ASP A 274 21.09 -6.38 1.01
N GLU A 275 22.42 -6.52 0.99
CA GLU A 275 23.22 -6.72 2.19
C GLU A 275 23.14 -5.54 3.17
N ALA A 276 23.00 -4.32 2.67
CA ALA A 276 22.85 -3.14 3.48
C ALA A 276 21.50 -3.07 4.21
N LEU A 277 20.43 -3.48 3.53
CA LEU A 277 19.09 -3.45 4.08
C LEU A 277 18.86 -4.56 5.10
N ASP A 278 19.55 -5.69 4.95
CA ASP A 278 19.50 -6.79 5.91
C ASP A 278 20.91 -7.35 6.16
N THR A 279 21.67 -6.66 7.01
CA THR A 279 23.08 -6.99 7.33
C THR A 279 23.22 -8.42 7.85
N GLY A 280 24.01 -9.21 7.12
CA GLY A 280 24.34 -10.59 7.45
C GLY A 280 23.58 -11.64 6.66
N THR A 281 22.38 -11.35 6.20
CA THR A 281 21.58 -12.27 5.36
C THR A 281 21.24 -11.69 3.99
N GLY A 282 21.16 -10.36 3.87
CA GLY A 282 20.70 -9.67 2.66
C GLY A 282 19.21 -9.82 2.44
N LEU A 283 18.64 -8.97 1.57
CA LEU A 283 17.30 -9.22 1.05
C LEU A 283 17.36 -10.40 0.04
N PRO A 284 16.31 -11.21 -0.07
CA PRO A 284 14.98 -11.07 0.53
C PRO A 284 14.92 -11.41 2.02
N ALA A 285 14.24 -10.58 2.81
CA ALA A 285 14.00 -10.80 4.22
C ALA A 285 12.61 -11.41 4.45
N ALA A 286 12.58 -12.65 4.95
CA ALA A 286 11.33 -13.36 5.21
C ALA A 286 10.65 -12.93 6.52
N SER A 287 11.38 -12.32 7.44
CA SER A 287 10.90 -11.91 8.77
C SER A 287 11.69 -10.70 9.26
N GLY A 288 11.28 -10.15 10.41
CA GLY A 288 11.93 -8.95 10.98
C GLY A 288 11.41 -7.63 10.40
N ASN A 289 10.58 -7.70 9.36
CA ASN A 289 9.97 -6.51 8.78
C ASN A 289 8.79 -6.04 9.62
N SER A 290 8.59 -4.73 9.68
CA SER A 290 7.45 -4.16 10.39
C SER A 290 7.00 -2.83 9.82
N LEU A 291 5.72 -2.57 9.95
CA LEU A 291 5.08 -1.29 9.65
C LEU A 291 4.32 -0.83 10.90
N SER A 292 4.46 0.43 11.26
CA SER A 292 3.62 1.06 12.27
C SER A 292 3.39 2.52 11.87
N LEU A 293 2.17 2.85 11.51
CA LEU A 293 1.77 4.18 11.03
C LEU A 293 0.67 4.72 11.95
N THR A 294 0.84 5.93 12.45
CA THR A 294 -0.12 6.59 13.34
C THR A 294 -0.66 7.88 12.69
N GLY A 295 -1.96 8.06 12.78
CA GLY A 295 -2.65 9.20 12.20
C GLY A 295 -4.17 9.07 12.27
N SER A 296 -4.87 9.56 11.25
CA SER A 296 -6.31 9.38 11.10
C SER A 296 -6.63 8.30 10.06
N PHE A 297 -7.78 7.67 10.26
CA PHE A 297 -8.42 6.82 9.26
C PHE A 297 -9.89 7.18 9.24
N ASP A 298 -10.27 8.01 8.27
CA ASP A 298 -11.55 8.65 8.22
C ASP A 298 -12.44 7.99 7.18
N ILE A 299 -13.74 7.95 7.44
CA ILE A 299 -14.72 7.31 6.55
C ILE A 299 -15.89 8.26 6.37
N ALA A 300 -16.09 8.75 5.15
CA ALA A 300 -17.33 9.43 4.78
C ALA A 300 -18.31 8.38 4.25
N VAL A 301 -19.50 8.35 4.82
CA VAL A 301 -20.52 7.34 4.54
C VAL A 301 -21.88 7.99 4.30
N THR A 302 -22.64 7.39 3.40
CA THR A 302 -24.09 7.52 3.32
C THR A 302 -24.68 6.15 3.55
N GLU A 303 -25.57 6.04 4.52
CA GLU A 303 -26.30 4.82 4.81
C GLU A 303 -27.71 4.91 4.21
N ALA A 304 -28.17 3.78 3.68
CA ALA A 304 -29.58 3.66 3.40
C ALA A 304 -30.34 3.72 4.73
N SER A 305 -31.37 4.55 4.80
CA SER A 305 -32.23 4.61 5.97
C SER A 305 -32.79 3.21 6.27
N ASN A 306 -32.60 2.71 7.50
CA ASN A 306 -33.26 1.50 7.95
C ASN A 306 -34.78 1.68 8.16
N ASP A 307 -35.28 2.92 7.99
CA ASP A 307 -36.69 3.25 8.05
C ASP A 307 -37.34 2.88 6.71
N THR A 308 -37.99 1.73 6.68
CA THR A 308 -38.73 1.25 5.50
C THR A 308 -39.91 2.13 5.11
N SER A 309 -40.27 3.11 5.92
CA SER A 309 -41.31 4.11 5.60
C SER A 309 -40.76 5.30 4.77
N VAL A 310 -39.45 5.46 4.72
CA VAL A 310 -38.78 6.47 3.88
C VAL A 310 -38.35 5.80 2.58
N PRO A 311 -38.69 6.39 1.40
CA PRO A 311 -38.12 5.92 0.15
C PRO A 311 -36.61 5.91 0.26
N GLN A 312 -36.00 4.73 0.06
CA GLN A 312 -34.54 4.60 0.07
C GLN A 312 -33.96 5.61 -0.94
N PRO A 313 -32.92 6.39 -0.56
CA PRO A 313 -32.26 7.25 -1.52
C PRO A 313 -31.78 6.36 -2.68
N ALA A 314 -32.23 6.67 -3.87
CA ALA A 314 -31.98 5.86 -5.05
C ALA A 314 -30.48 5.75 -5.40
N ASP A 315 -29.62 6.56 -4.77
CA ASP A 315 -28.21 6.63 -5.14
C ASP A 315 -27.38 7.31 -4.02
N ASN A 316 -26.86 6.49 -3.13
CA ASN A 316 -25.99 6.92 -2.03
C ASN A 316 -24.71 7.62 -2.53
N ALA A 317 -24.15 7.20 -3.65
CA ALA A 317 -22.98 7.83 -4.23
C ALA A 317 -23.29 9.24 -4.76
N ALA A 318 -24.49 9.46 -5.33
CA ALA A 318 -24.92 10.77 -5.78
C ALA A 318 -25.12 11.74 -4.61
N ILE A 319 -25.64 11.26 -3.50
CA ILE A 319 -25.82 12.07 -2.27
C ILE A 319 -24.44 12.49 -1.74
N LEU A 320 -23.54 11.54 -1.56
CA LEU A 320 -22.19 11.82 -1.06
C LEU A 320 -21.40 12.72 -2.03
N LEU A 321 -21.56 12.54 -3.34
CA LEU A 321 -20.99 13.41 -4.36
C LEU A 321 -21.57 14.82 -4.31
N SER A 322 -22.86 14.97 -4.00
CA SER A 322 -23.51 16.27 -3.82
C SER A 322 -22.95 16.99 -2.60
N ALA A 323 -22.83 16.29 -1.47
CA ALA A 323 -22.23 16.81 -0.24
C ALA A 323 -20.77 17.29 -0.49
N PHE A 324 -19.97 16.49 -1.19
CA PHE A 324 -18.60 16.88 -1.53
C PHE A 324 -18.50 18.12 -2.41
N LYS A 325 -19.43 18.28 -3.36
CA LYS A 325 -19.47 19.48 -4.22
C LYS A 325 -19.93 20.73 -3.49
N ALA A 326 -20.86 20.57 -2.55
CA ALA A 326 -21.41 21.69 -1.76
C ALA A 326 -20.49 22.14 -0.64
N SER A 327 -19.54 21.27 -0.21
CA SER A 327 -18.70 21.54 0.97
C SER A 327 -17.82 22.78 0.81
N THR A 328 -17.74 23.58 1.87
CA THR A 328 -16.87 24.74 1.96
C THR A 328 -15.78 24.53 3.01
N SER A 329 -14.72 25.34 2.98
CA SER A 329 -13.60 25.20 3.92
C SER A 329 -13.94 25.47 5.39
N SER A 330 -15.07 26.13 5.64
CA SER A 330 -15.56 26.45 6.99
C SER A 330 -16.61 25.46 7.51
N GLU A 331 -17.09 24.56 6.65
CA GLU A 331 -18.12 23.60 7.05
C GLU A 331 -17.49 22.41 7.78
N HIS A 332 -17.75 22.39 9.08
CA HIS A 332 -17.52 21.23 9.93
C HIS A 332 -18.80 21.07 10.73
N GLY A 333 -19.49 19.98 10.48
CA GLY A 333 -20.75 19.71 11.16
C GLY A 333 -20.57 19.45 12.65
N PRO A 334 -21.64 19.36 13.41
CA PRO A 334 -21.58 19.01 14.82
C PRO A 334 -21.04 17.58 14.96
N GLY A 335 -19.96 17.45 15.74
CA GLY A 335 -19.34 16.17 16.05
C GLY A 335 -19.74 15.68 17.44
N HIS A 336 -19.86 14.38 17.61
CA HIS A 336 -19.96 13.75 18.92
C HIS A 336 -18.99 12.60 19.03
N ASN A 337 -18.32 12.53 20.17
CA ASN A 337 -17.37 11.47 20.46
C ASN A 337 -18.08 10.12 20.56
N ILE A 338 -17.46 9.09 19.97
CA ILE A 338 -17.92 7.73 20.06
C ILE A 338 -16.79 6.83 20.56
N SER A 339 -17.18 5.81 21.31
CA SER A 339 -16.23 4.81 21.79
C SER A 339 -15.86 3.82 20.69
N VAL A 340 -14.72 3.16 20.86
CA VAL A 340 -14.30 2.06 19.96
C VAL A 340 -15.37 0.96 19.88
N ALA A 341 -16.07 0.67 20.97
CA ALA A 341 -17.17 -0.30 20.97
C ALA A 341 -18.32 0.13 20.06
N GLN A 342 -18.67 1.40 20.09
CA GLN A 342 -19.70 1.96 19.21
C GLN A 342 -19.27 1.96 17.74
N ILE A 343 -18.00 2.25 17.45
CA ILE A 343 -17.44 2.13 16.09
C ILE A 343 -17.60 0.70 15.59
N LYS A 344 -17.19 -0.30 16.40
CA LYS A 344 -17.36 -1.71 16.05
C LYS A 344 -18.82 -2.08 15.80
N GLN A 345 -19.73 -1.54 16.60
CA GLN A 345 -21.17 -1.81 16.47
C GLN A 345 -21.73 -1.20 15.18
N LEU A 346 -21.36 0.04 14.82
CA LEU A 346 -21.80 0.71 13.58
C LEU A 346 -21.49 -0.12 12.34
N PHE A 347 -20.30 -0.69 12.30
CA PHE A 347 -19.86 -1.51 11.18
C PHE A 347 -20.10 -3.01 11.37
N LYS A 348 -20.91 -3.41 12.37
CA LYS A 348 -21.21 -4.82 12.68
C LYS A 348 -19.95 -5.71 12.80
N LEU A 349 -18.84 -5.13 13.26
CA LEU A 349 -17.62 -5.86 13.51
C LEU A 349 -17.83 -6.72 14.77
N GLY A 350 -17.60 -8.02 14.64
CA GLY A 350 -17.66 -8.94 15.78
C GLY A 350 -16.71 -8.53 16.92
N ASN A 351 -17.06 -8.90 18.14
CA ASN A 351 -16.22 -8.73 19.33
C ASN A 351 -14.96 -9.57 19.27
#